data_ce2d3f3439986f9234569a5f0e169349
#
_entry.id   ce2d3f3439986f9234569a5f0e169349
#
_cell.length_a   1.000
_cell.length_b   1.000
_cell.length_c   1.000
_cell.angle_alpha   90.00
_cell.angle_beta   90.00
_cell.angle_gamma   90.00
#
_symmetry.space_group_name_H-M   'P 1'
#
loop_
_entity.id
_entity.type
_entity.pdbx_description
1 polymer ?
#
loop_
_entity_poly.entity_id
_entity_poly.type
_entity_poly.pdbx_seq_one_letter_code
_entity_poly.pdbx_strand_id
1 'polypeptide(L)'
;YVKIRDFESNEFDPGCLSCEIASAFPVKKNDTYYVQEVRLEGETQKLLPNYECRFSNLKFTTTSFNTEGSKFSLVLVIYLQQNGTKRILKSLISIPIYIDSRKEARAKKEAVARIQDVFPP
;
A
#
# COMPACT_ATOMS: atom_id res chain seq x y z
N TYR A 1 -2.81 9.29 0.79
CA TYR A 1 -3.37 9.98 -0.39
C TYR A 1 -2.65 9.52 -1.64
N VAL A 2 -3.42 9.05 -2.60
CA VAL A 2 -2.91 8.56 -3.87
C VAL A 2 -3.49 9.40 -4.98
N LYS A 3 -2.63 9.92 -5.85
CA LYS A 3 -3.05 10.65 -7.04
C LYS A 3 -2.22 10.18 -8.23
N ILE A 4 -2.89 9.84 -9.30
CA ILE A 4 -2.23 9.46 -10.54
C ILE A 4 -2.09 10.71 -11.39
N ARG A 5 -0.85 11.03 -11.75
CA ARG A 5 -0.53 12.16 -12.62
C ARG A 5 -0.08 11.65 -13.99
N ASP A 6 -0.10 12.53 -14.96
CA ASP A 6 0.39 12.28 -16.32
C ASP A 6 -0.30 11.09 -16.99
N PHE A 7 -1.51 10.78 -16.54
CA PHE A 7 -2.38 9.90 -17.30
C PHE A 7 -2.81 10.65 -18.55
N GLU A 8 -2.54 10.06 -19.69
CA GLU A 8 -3.15 10.57 -20.91
C GLU A 8 -4.65 10.40 -20.79
N SER A 9 -5.36 11.49 -20.83
CA SER A 9 -6.75 11.64 -20.38
C SER A 9 -7.75 10.73 -21.08
N ASN A 10 -7.35 9.98 -22.10
CA ASN A 10 -8.25 9.14 -22.89
C ASN A 10 -7.91 7.65 -22.82
N GLU A 11 -6.90 7.27 -22.02
CA GLU A 11 -6.43 5.89 -22.00
C GLU A 11 -7.33 4.98 -21.16
N PHE A 12 -7.82 5.50 -20.03
CA PHE A 12 -8.64 4.70 -19.12
C PHE A 12 -9.76 5.53 -18.52
N ASP A 13 -10.92 4.91 -18.39
CA ASP A 13 -12.02 5.48 -17.62
C ASP A 13 -11.66 5.39 -16.12
N PRO A 14 -11.67 6.51 -15.38
CA PRO A 14 -11.42 6.49 -13.95
C PRO A 14 -12.34 5.55 -13.16
N GLY A 15 -13.55 5.32 -13.66
CA GLY A 15 -14.48 4.37 -13.05
C GLY A 15 -14.01 2.92 -13.10
N CYS A 16 -13.04 2.61 -13.95
CA CYS A 16 -12.46 1.27 -14.08
C CYS A 16 -11.17 1.10 -13.26
N LEU A 17 -10.69 2.15 -12.61
CA LEU A 17 -9.47 2.11 -11.83
C LEU A 17 -9.77 1.86 -10.36
N SER A 18 -8.94 1.04 -9.74
CA SER A 18 -8.97 0.79 -8.31
C SER A 18 -7.56 0.64 -7.78
N CYS A 19 -7.39 0.80 -6.48
CA CYS A 19 -6.11 0.53 -5.86
C CYS A 19 -6.30 -0.26 -4.57
N GLU A 20 -5.27 -0.99 -4.21
CA GLU A 20 -5.24 -1.81 -3.01
C GLU A 20 -3.92 -1.56 -2.30
N ILE A 21 -3.99 -1.44 -0.97
CA ILE A 21 -2.82 -1.27 -0.12
C ILE A 21 -2.65 -2.48 0.78
N ALA A 22 -1.42 -2.95 0.91
CA ALA A 22 -1.06 -4.07 1.77
C ALA A 22 0.25 -3.76 2.46
N SER A 23 0.63 -4.57 3.42
CA SER A 23 1.95 -4.47 4.04
C SER A 23 2.68 -5.80 3.94
N ALA A 24 4.00 -5.73 3.92
CA ALA A 24 4.84 -6.91 3.80
C ALA A 24 6.21 -6.66 4.40
N PHE A 25 6.91 -7.73 4.75
CA PHE A 25 8.29 -7.65 5.20
C PHE A 25 9.10 -8.80 4.61
N PRO A 26 10.42 -8.59 4.41
CA PRO A 26 11.27 -9.65 3.88
C PRO A 26 11.61 -10.68 4.95
N VAL A 27 11.61 -11.94 4.55
CA VAL A 27 12.04 -13.07 5.40
C VAL A 27 13.15 -13.80 4.67
N LYS A 28 14.26 -14.01 5.36
CA LYS A 28 15.38 -14.81 4.83
C LYS A 28 15.29 -16.23 5.35
N LYS A 29 15.31 -17.19 4.44
CA LYS A 29 15.22 -18.61 4.77
C LYS A 29 16.13 -19.39 3.82
N ASN A 30 17.15 -20.09 4.36
CA ASN A 30 18.09 -20.87 3.58
C ASN A 30 18.74 -20.07 2.43
N ASP A 31 19.21 -18.84 2.74
CA ASP A 31 19.83 -17.91 1.79
C ASP A 31 18.88 -17.41 0.69
N THR A 32 17.60 -17.71 0.80
CA THR A 32 16.57 -17.19 -0.10
C THR A 32 15.69 -16.18 0.62
N TYR A 33 15.38 -15.08 -0.04
CA TYR A 33 14.49 -14.07 0.51
C TYR A 33 13.07 -14.31 0.02
N TYR A 34 12.14 -14.26 0.96
CA TYR A 34 10.70 -14.34 0.69
C TYR A 34 10.04 -13.07 1.20
N VAL A 35 8.91 -12.74 0.63
CA VAL A 35 8.09 -11.62 1.11
C VAL A 35 6.92 -12.21 1.87
N GLN A 36 6.79 -11.82 3.13
CA GLN A 36 5.67 -12.21 3.97
C GLN A 36 4.67 -11.08 4.03
N GLU A 37 3.47 -11.34 3.55
CA GLU A 37 2.39 -10.37 3.63
C GLU A 37 1.86 -10.30 5.05
N VAL A 38 1.57 -9.07 5.51
CA VAL A 38 0.94 -8.81 6.80
C VAL A 38 -0.33 -8.05 6.55
N ARG A 39 -1.44 -8.59 7.02
CA ARG A 39 -2.75 -7.99 6.80
C ARG A 39 -2.87 -6.62 7.47
N LEU A 40 -3.42 -5.67 6.74
CA LEU A 40 -3.87 -4.40 7.28
C LEU A 40 -5.37 -4.47 7.56
N GLU A 41 -5.80 -3.87 8.67
CA GLU A 41 -7.21 -3.67 8.98
C GLU A 41 -7.69 -2.35 8.40
N GLY A 42 -8.96 -2.28 8.02
CA GLY A 42 -9.58 -1.09 7.47
C GLY A 42 -9.93 -1.25 6.00
N GLU A 43 -10.21 -0.14 5.35
CA GLU A 43 -10.51 -0.13 3.93
C GLU A 43 -9.22 -0.16 3.13
N THR A 44 -8.83 -1.34 2.69
CA THR A 44 -7.59 -1.56 1.95
C THR A 44 -7.76 -1.48 0.44
N GLN A 45 -8.99 -1.37 -0.04
CA GLN A 45 -9.31 -1.23 -1.46
C GLN A 45 -10.16 0.01 -1.68
N LYS A 46 -9.83 0.79 -2.69
CA LYS A 46 -10.52 2.03 -3.04
C LYS A 46 -10.64 2.18 -4.54
N LEU A 47 -11.74 2.77 -4.98
CA LEU A 47 -11.85 3.26 -6.34
C LEU A 47 -11.04 4.55 -6.48
N LEU A 48 -10.71 4.91 -7.71
CA LEU A 48 -9.92 6.11 -8.01
C LEU A 48 -10.73 7.12 -8.83
N PRO A 49 -11.79 7.71 -8.25
CA PRO A 49 -12.55 8.74 -8.97
C PRO A 49 -11.62 9.93 -9.24
N ASN A 50 -11.64 10.43 -10.48
CA ASN A 50 -10.75 11.50 -10.91
C ASN A 50 -9.27 11.20 -10.68
N TYR A 51 -8.90 9.91 -10.74
CA TYR A 51 -7.51 9.43 -10.60
C TYR A 51 -6.91 9.67 -9.23
N GLU A 52 -7.73 9.81 -8.19
CA GLU A 52 -7.21 9.99 -6.84
C GLU A 52 -8.09 9.32 -5.78
N CYS A 53 -7.47 8.96 -4.67
CA CYS A 53 -8.17 8.45 -3.50
C CYS A 53 -7.33 8.68 -2.24
N ARG A 54 -7.98 8.52 -1.08
CA ARG A 54 -7.30 8.63 0.21
C ARG A 54 -7.62 7.39 1.03
N PHE A 55 -6.56 6.73 1.51
CA PHE A 55 -6.68 5.70 2.52
C PHE A 55 -6.63 6.34 3.91
N SER A 56 -7.51 5.92 4.78
CA SER A 56 -7.58 6.40 6.15
C SER A 56 -7.98 5.25 7.07
N ASN A 57 -7.70 5.40 8.37
CA ASN A 57 -8.07 4.41 9.38
C ASN A 57 -7.50 3.02 9.13
N LEU A 58 -6.34 2.95 8.48
CA LEU A 58 -5.62 1.70 8.31
C LEU A 58 -4.88 1.36 9.59
N LYS A 59 -4.86 0.08 9.93
CA LYS A 59 -4.21 -0.40 11.14
C LYS A 59 -3.38 -1.64 10.84
N PHE A 60 -2.15 -1.68 11.35
CA PHE A 60 -1.32 -2.87 11.30
C PHE A 60 -1.84 -3.90 12.29
N THR A 61 -1.86 -5.16 11.89
CA THR A 61 -2.35 -6.27 12.74
C THR A 61 -1.24 -6.90 13.57
N THR A 62 0.02 -6.53 13.31
CA THR A 62 1.15 -7.00 14.10
C THR A 62 2.21 -5.88 14.17
N THR A 63 3.24 -6.11 14.98
CA THR A 63 4.31 -5.14 15.20
C THR A 63 5.65 -5.72 14.77
N SER A 64 6.65 -4.85 14.62
CA SER A 64 8.02 -5.28 14.31
C SER A 64 8.60 -6.17 15.41
N PHE A 65 8.20 -5.96 16.65
CA PHE A 65 8.62 -6.82 17.77
C PHE A 65 8.18 -8.27 17.55
N ASN A 66 6.95 -8.47 17.11
CA ASN A 66 6.41 -9.83 16.88
C ASN A 66 6.99 -10.50 15.64
N THR A 67 7.72 -9.78 14.82
CA THR A 67 8.35 -10.27 13.60
C THR A 67 9.88 -10.17 13.67
N GLU A 68 10.43 -10.34 14.87
CA GLU A 68 11.88 -10.34 15.13
C GLU A 68 12.59 -9.05 14.70
N GLY A 69 11.92 -7.91 14.87
CA GLY A 69 12.47 -6.62 14.53
C GLY A 69 12.38 -6.25 13.04
N SER A 70 11.66 -7.03 12.25
CA SER A 70 11.50 -6.72 10.83
C SER A 70 10.73 -5.43 10.62
N LYS A 71 11.20 -4.63 9.67
CA LYS A 71 10.50 -3.44 9.21
C LYS A 71 9.50 -3.81 8.12
N PHE A 72 8.37 -3.14 8.12
CA PHE A 72 7.32 -3.39 7.14
C PHE A 72 7.38 -2.34 6.04
N SER A 73 7.10 -2.77 4.82
CA SER A 73 6.85 -1.86 3.71
C SER A 73 5.38 -1.89 3.35
N LEU A 74 4.86 -0.76 2.92
CA LEU A 74 3.52 -0.69 2.34
C LEU A 74 3.63 -0.93 0.85
N VAL A 75 2.70 -1.70 0.32
CA VAL A 75 2.64 -2.03 -1.10
C VAL A 75 1.32 -1.49 -1.65
N LEU A 76 1.41 -0.64 -2.65
CA LEU A 76 0.24 -0.11 -3.34
C LEU A 76 0.18 -0.72 -4.73
N VAL A 77 -0.98 -1.27 -5.08
CA VAL A 77 -1.20 -1.85 -6.40
C VAL A 77 -2.38 -1.13 -7.06
N ILE A 78 -2.17 -0.69 -8.28
CA ILE A 78 -3.20 -0.02 -9.07
C ILE A 78 -3.69 -0.99 -10.13
N TYR A 79 -5.00 -1.20 -10.18
CA TYR A 79 -5.66 -2.15 -11.08
C TYR A 79 -6.55 -1.42 -12.08
N LEU A 80 -6.60 -1.98 -13.26
CA LEU A 80 -7.63 -1.68 -14.25
C LEU A 80 -8.60 -2.85 -14.32
N GLN A 81 -9.88 -2.57 -14.13
CA GLN A 81 -10.93 -3.59 -14.21
C GLN A 81 -11.87 -3.25 -15.35
N GLN A 82 -11.84 -4.06 -16.41
CA GLN A 82 -12.68 -3.90 -17.59
C GLN A 82 -13.15 -5.26 -18.05
N ASN A 83 -14.41 -5.33 -18.49
CA ASN A 83 -14.98 -6.55 -19.11
C ASN A 83 -14.79 -7.81 -18.26
N GLY A 84 -14.90 -7.67 -16.93
CA GLY A 84 -14.71 -8.79 -16.01
C GLY A 84 -13.25 -9.19 -15.78
N THR A 85 -12.30 -8.50 -16.39
CA THR A 85 -10.88 -8.77 -16.24
C THR A 85 -10.23 -7.71 -15.36
N LYS A 86 -9.43 -8.15 -14.38
CA LYS A 86 -8.67 -7.27 -13.49
C LYS A 86 -7.19 -7.38 -13.83
N ARG A 87 -6.57 -6.27 -14.18
CA ARG A 87 -5.16 -6.22 -14.60
C ARG A 87 -4.38 -5.23 -13.74
N ILE A 88 -3.18 -5.63 -13.32
CA ILE A 88 -2.28 -4.74 -12.60
C ILE A 88 -1.67 -3.74 -13.58
N LEU A 89 -1.87 -2.45 -13.32
CA LEU A 89 -1.23 -1.40 -14.10
C LEU A 89 0.11 -1.01 -13.50
N LYS A 90 0.19 -0.92 -12.18
CA LYS A 90 1.40 -0.49 -11.49
C LYS A 90 1.38 -0.96 -10.05
N SER A 91 2.56 -1.28 -9.53
CA SER A 91 2.76 -1.54 -8.10
C SER A 91 3.90 -0.67 -7.58
N LEU A 92 3.76 -0.20 -6.35
CA LEU A 92 4.72 0.69 -5.70
C LEU A 92 4.95 0.20 -4.29
N ILE A 93 6.19 0.31 -3.83
CA ILE A 93 6.59 -0.14 -2.49
C ILE A 93 7.16 1.04 -1.72
N SER A 94 6.68 1.24 -0.50
CA SER A 94 7.18 2.29 0.38
C SER A 94 8.56 1.93 0.95
N ILE A 95 9.23 2.92 1.51
CA ILE A 95 10.40 2.68 2.34
C ILE A 95 10.00 1.86 3.57
N PRO A 96 10.92 1.05 4.13
CA PRO A 96 10.60 0.24 5.31
C PRO A 96 10.32 1.09 6.54
N ILE A 97 9.36 0.65 7.34
CA ILE A 97 8.89 1.34 8.54
C ILE A 97 8.92 0.36 9.72
N TYR A 98 9.41 0.83 10.86
CA TYR A 98 9.36 0.05 12.10
C TYR A 98 8.02 0.32 12.80
N ILE A 99 7.26 -0.73 13.08
CA ILE A 99 5.95 -0.64 13.72
C ILE A 99 6.08 -1.02 15.19
N ASP A 100 5.78 -0.06 16.07
CA ASP A 100 5.89 -0.21 17.51
C ASP A 100 4.50 -0.18 18.14
N SER A 101 4.19 -1.16 18.98
CA SER A 101 2.87 -1.26 19.63
C SER A 101 2.56 -0.08 20.56
N ARG A 102 3.58 0.47 21.22
CA ARG A 102 3.41 1.61 22.13
C ARG A 102 3.11 2.91 21.42
N LYS A 103 3.44 2.97 20.14
CA LYS A 103 3.31 4.16 19.29
C LYS A 103 2.47 3.88 18.07
N GLU A 104 1.51 2.98 18.20
CA GLU A 104 0.71 2.54 17.07
C GLU A 104 0.06 3.71 16.31
N ALA A 105 -0.54 4.64 17.02
CA ALA A 105 -1.16 5.80 16.38
C ALA A 105 -0.14 6.69 15.67
N ARG A 106 1.05 6.84 16.26
CA ARG A 106 2.14 7.62 15.66
C ARG A 106 2.72 6.90 14.44
N ALA A 107 2.94 5.59 14.55
CA ALA A 107 3.44 4.78 13.43
C ALA A 107 2.47 4.83 12.26
N LYS A 108 1.18 4.78 12.52
CA LYS A 108 0.13 4.91 11.52
C LYS A 108 0.21 6.24 10.77
N LYS A 109 0.41 7.34 11.49
CA LYS A 109 0.62 8.66 10.90
C LYS A 109 1.88 8.71 10.03
N GLU A 110 2.97 8.18 10.53
CA GLU A 110 4.23 8.13 9.81
C GLU A 110 4.11 7.29 8.54
N ALA A 111 3.39 6.17 8.60
CA ALA A 111 3.16 5.32 7.44
C ALA A 111 2.41 6.07 6.33
N VAL A 112 1.36 6.80 6.68
CA VAL A 112 0.60 7.62 5.72
C VAL A 112 1.47 8.70 5.11
N ALA A 113 2.25 9.41 5.93
CA ALA A 113 3.16 10.45 5.46
C ALA A 113 4.19 9.89 4.48
N ARG A 114 4.77 8.72 4.77
CA ARG A 114 5.75 8.07 3.91
C ARG A 114 5.16 7.63 2.58
N ILE A 115 3.92 7.21 2.55
CA ILE A 115 3.23 6.90 1.29
C ILE A 115 3.13 8.16 0.43
N GLN A 116 2.80 9.29 1.03
CA GLN A 116 2.72 10.56 0.32
C GLN A 116 4.09 10.99 -0.24
N ASP A 117 5.17 10.69 0.48
CA ASP A 117 6.53 10.99 0.01
C ASP A 117 6.96 10.11 -1.17
N VAL A 118 6.59 8.82 -1.12
CA VAL A 118 6.96 7.85 -2.14
C VAL A 118 6.05 7.97 -3.37
N PHE A 119 4.78 8.32 -3.16
CA PHE A 119 3.79 8.49 -4.21
C PHE A 119 3.30 9.94 -4.22
N PRO A 120 4.12 10.90 -4.69
CA PRO A 120 3.72 12.30 -4.65
C PRO A 120 2.45 12.53 -5.45
N PRO A 121 1.58 13.38 -4.93
CA PRO A 121 0.32 13.69 -5.60
C PRO A 121 0.52 14.43 -6.92
#